data_8b67179b9c76c28a5597a548d40f9a73
#
_entry.id   8b67179b9c76c28a5597a548d40f9a73
#
_cell.length_a   1.000
_cell.length_b   1.000
_cell.length_c   1.000
_cell.angle_alpha   90.00
_cell.angle_beta   90.00
_cell.angle_gamma   90.00
#
_symmetry.space_group_name_H-M   'P 1'
#
loop_
_entity.id
_entity.type
_entity.pdbx_description
1 polymer ?
#
loop_
_entity_poly.entity_id
_entity_poly.type
_entity_poly.pdbx_seq_one_letter_code
_entity_poly.pdbx_strand_id
1 'polypeptide(L)'
;MLMPPARLRPLLGLILALLAILLLSLEGFRRDSGFGWILAATAMAGSWLGWALRQAWVYPAQLARAEAMWGAGEPASAVAECLSRAPLATGELGYRIHLLRSAAHHALGYRDRAWLDALEAQLSRLPLWKRLAVSQAFRRVPGTPSARRLAWGDRLIRLAPRMARLRHLQGILLLRSGREDALPRAWTHFEAALPLAWDDVLVLEDLMLAGLQHERGDVAERALAVLTARHGDPRLPWDRGAAGMHLLRKGRHAEALALVQGLGPERRDHPLLWLAESVSRRRLGDLDGAWQVVEAAVAHLPEAFRLWMERYQIALERRQDDEALRSLERAWRTVPAGEEGASLREEWQLRRAEFAFWWEDQPDFAKDLLEKLPPGQHGDHHPPLFLQIRVALGEYEAAYGEISALLQEAPEDVDLLLLQADCLAGMEAWEALLPYLDGLGEGCREHGAFWHLRGLARANLGEPLPARLDLERAVRKDPRNLRYLLDAGHGCAELGDWDRAEGHWRQALQVDSQSEEALIHLAEARRELEDLEGARRYLRECLLHHPDSADAQTRLAELEAN
;
A
#
# COMPACT_ATOMS: atom_id res chain seq x y z
N MET A 1 17.52 -21.92 -47.68
CA MET A 1 17.83 -21.19 -46.45
C MET A 1 18.61 -22.13 -45.54
N LEU A 2 19.95 -21.99 -45.51
CA LEU A 2 20.84 -22.84 -44.69
C LEU A 2 20.64 -22.50 -43.20
N MET A 3 20.43 -23.51 -42.37
CA MET A 3 20.25 -23.34 -40.91
C MET A 3 21.50 -22.69 -40.28
N PRO A 4 21.35 -21.73 -39.39
CA PRO A 4 22.48 -21.17 -38.66
C PRO A 4 23.15 -22.25 -37.80
N PRO A 5 24.50 -22.25 -37.66
CA PRO A 5 25.28 -23.33 -37.03
C PRO A 5 24.90 -23.58 -35.57
N ALA A 6 24.35 -22.60 -34.85
CA ALA A 6 23.85 -22.78 -33.49
C ALA A 6 22.60 -23.69 -33.37
N ARG A 7 21.84 -23.85 -34.46
CA ARG A 7 20.66 -24.75 -34.51
C ARG A 7 20.99 -26.17 -34.98
N LEU A 8 22.15 -26.35 -35.63
CA LEU A 8 22.61 -27.66 -36.07
C LEU A 8 23.23 -28.52 -34.94
N ARG A 9 23.84 -27.90 -33.92
CA ARG A 9 24.47 -28.61 -32.81
C ARG A 9 23.52 -29.55 -32.02
N PRO A 10 22.30 -29.16 -31.63
CA PRO A 10 21.38 -30.08 -30.97
C PRO A 10 20.89 -31.20 -31.88
N LEU A 11 20.76 -30.95 -33.21
CA LEU A 11 20.38 -31.99 -34.17
C LEU A 11 21.49 -33.02 -34.39
N LEU A 12 22.76 -32.57 -34.44
CA LEU A 12 23.91 -33.45 -34.53
C LEU A 12 24.07 -34.32 -33.29
N GLY A 13 23.91 -33.72 -32.10
CA GLY A 13 23.89 -34.47 -30.81
C GLY A 13 22.80 -35.52 -30.76
N LEU A 14 21.62 -35.20 -31.36
CA LEU A 14 20.51 -36.11 -31.49
C LEU A 14 20.81 -37.30 -32.40
N ILE A 15 21.31 -37.02 -33.58
CA ILE A 15 21.67 -38.08 -34.55
C ILE A 15 22.71 -39.00 -33.92
N LEU A 16 23.70 -38.46 -33.23
CA LEU A 16 24.70 -39.25 -32.52
C LEU A 16 24.11 -40.06 -31.35
N ALA A 17 23.14 -39.49 -30.59
CA ALA A 17 22.46 -40.21 -29.52
C ALA A 17 21.56 -41.32 -30.06
N LEU A 18 20.82 -41.09 -31.15
CA LEU A 18 20.02 -42.09 -31.84
C LEU A 18 20.86 -43.21 -32.45
N LEU A 19 22.01 -42.87 -33.01
CA LEU A 19 23.00 -43.86 -33.50
C LEU A 19 23.60 -44.67 -32.40
N ALA A 20 23.94 -44.06 -31.24
CA ALA A 20 24.44 -44.72 -30.06
C ALA A 20 23.39 -45.69 -29.45
N ILE A 21 22.11 -45.26 -29.41
CA ILE A 21 21.01 -46.10 -28.95
C ILE A 21 20.73 -47.23 -29.92
N LEU A 22 20.79 -46.98 -31.24
CA LEU A 22 20.67 -48.04 -32.25
C LEU A 22 21.79 -49.07 -32.14
N LEU A 23 22.99 -48.65 -31.95
CA LEU A 23 24.17 -49.52 -31.74
C LEU A 23 24.06 -50.34 -30.46
N LEU A 24 23.66 -49.71 -29.35
CA LEU A 24 23.39 -50.36 -28.05
C LEU A 24 22.19 -51.31 -28.14
N SER A 25 21.19 -51.01 -28.94
CA SER A 25 20.03 -51.88 -29.22
C SER A 25 20.40 -53.11 -30.00
N LEU A 26 21.28 -52.94 -31.02
CA LEU A 26 21.79 -54.08 -31.80
C LEU A 26 22.71 -55.00 -30.96
N GLU A 27 23.45 -54.43 -30.02
CA GLU A 27 24.33 -55.18 -29.10
C GLU A 27 23.54 -55.82 -27.97
N GLY A 28 22.46 -55.17 -27.46
CA GLY A 28 21.51 -55.72 -26.45
C GLY A 28 20.62 -56.83 -26.97
N PHE A 29 20.31 -56.85 -28.26
CA PHE A 29 19.58 -57.95 -28.92
C PHE A 29 20.37 -59.26 -28.96
N ARG A 30 21.69 -59.15 -28.75
CA ARG A 30 22.60 -60.30 -28.63
C ARG A 30 22.65 -60.94 -27.26
N ARG A 31 22.07 -60.32 -26.24
CA ARG A 31 22.03 -60.82 -24.85
C ARG A 31 20.62 -60.65 -24.31
N ASP A 32 19.93 -61.77 -24.04
CA ASP A 32 18.52 -61.91 -23.65
C ASP A 32 18.03 -61.13 -22.39
N SER A 33 18.81 -60.22 -21.86
CA SER A 33 18.49 -59.45 -20.63
C SER A 33 18.23 -57.96 -20.84
N GLY A 34 18.14 -57.44 -22.08
CA GLY A 34 18.23 -56.03 -22.36
C GLY A 34 16.96 -55.27 -22.74
N PHE A 35 15.80 -55.92 -22.87
CA PHE A 35 14.61 -55.27 -23.42
C PHE A 35 14.08 -54.08 -22.59
N GLY A 36 14.13 -54.16 -21.27
CA GLY A 36 13.74 -53.05 -20.36
C GLY A 36 14.64 -51.84 -20.48
N TRP A 37 15.93 -52.02 -20.67
CA TRP A 37 16.89 -50.90 -20.83
C TRP A 37 16.76 -50.26 -22.22
N ILE A 38 16.41 -51.00 -23.24
CA ILE A 38 16.14 -50.46 -24.62
C ILE A 38 14.92 -49.58 -24.61
N LEU A 39 13.81 -50.00 -23.95
CA LEU A 39 12.61 -49.20 -23.77
C LEU A 39 12.86 -47.92 -23.00
N ALA A 40 13.61 -47.99 -21.92
CA ALA A 40 13.98 -46.83 -21.13
C ALA A 40 14.87 -45.85 -21.91
N ALA A 41 15.85 -46.37 -22.66
CA ALA A 41 16.75 -45.55 -23.49
C ALA A 41 16.01 -44.87 -24.66
N THR A 42 15.09 -45.60 -25.31
CA THR A 42 14.25 -45.02 -26.39
C THR A 42 13.26 -43.97 -25.86
N ALA A 43 12.66 -44.20 -24.69
CA ALA A 43 11.81 -43.22 -24.02
C ALA A 43 12.57 -41.94 -23.63
N MET A 44 13.79 -42.11 -23.08
CA MET A 44 14.67 -40.97 -22.76
C MET A 44 15.11 -40.21 -24.01
N ALA A 45 15.46 -40.92 -25.09
CA ALA A 45 15.82 -40.28 -26.36
C ALA A 45 14.64 -39.55 -27.02
N GLY A 46 13.44 -40.14 -27.00
CA GLY A 46 12.22 -39.52 -27.47
C GLY A 46 11.88 -38.24 -26.65
N SER A 47 12.02 -38.33 -25.35
CA SER A 47 11.81 -37.17 -24.46
C SER A 47 12.85 -36.06 -24.71
N TRP A 48 14.11 -36.45 -24.91
CA TRP A 48 15.17 -35.49 -25.22
C TRP A 48 14.99 -34.86 -26.62
N LEU A 49 14.58 -35.64 -27.62
CA LEU A 49 14.22 -35.14 -28.95
C LEU A 49 13.07 -34.15 -28.89
N GLY A 50 11.98 -34.48 -28.17
CA GLY A 50 10.84 -33.58 -27.97
C GLY A 50 11.29 -32.26 -27.31
N TRP A 51 12.16 -32.33 -26.33
CA TRP A 51 12.73 -31.14 -25.70
C TRP A 51 13.61 -30.33 -26.67
N ALA A 52 14.51 -30.98 -27.44
CA ALA A 52 15.38 -30.30 -28.40
C ALA A 52 14.60 -29.60 -29.52
N LEU A 53 13.54 -30.24 -30.03
CA LEU A 53 12.64 -29.65 -31.02
C LEU A 53 11.89 -28.45 -30.46
N ARG A 54 11.43 -28.51 -29.22
CA ARG A 54 10.80 -27.36 -28.55
C ARG A 54 11.77 -26.18 -28.38
N GLN A 55 13.01 -26.44 -27.98
CA GLN A 55 14.06 -25.43 -27.87
C GLN A 55 14.39 -24.77 -29.23
N ALA A 56 14.38 -25.54 -30.30
CA ALA A 56 14.78 -25.04 -31.62
C ALA A 56 13.64 -24.31 -32.36
N TRP A 57 12.39 -24.70 -32.17
CA TRP A 57 11.28 -24.25 -33.02
C TRP A 57 10.09 -23.65 -32.26
N VAL A 58 9.69 -24.25 -31.15
CA VAL A 58 8.47 -23.84 -30.45
C VAL A 58 8.72 -22.61 -29.58
N TYR A 59 9.74 -22.63 -28.74
CA TYR A 59 10.00 -21.55 -27.78
C TYR A 59 10.42 -20.23 -28.43
N PRO A 60 11.25 -20.19 -29.50
CA PRO A 60 11.54 -18.94 -30.21
C PRO A 60 10.30 -18.30 -30.82
N ALA A 61 9.37 -19.10 -31.35
CA ALA A 61 8.12 -18.60 -31.92
C ALA A 61 7.17 -18.07 -30.81
N GLN A 62 7.14 -18.73 -29.65
CA GLN A 62 6.39 -18.24 -28.50
C GLN A 62 6.95 -16.93 -27.95
N LEU A 63 8.28 -16.85 -27.80
CA LEU A 63 8.93 -15.61 -27.35
C LEU A 63 8.60 -14.45 -28.30
N ALA A 64 8.70 -14.64 -29.60
CA ALA A 64 8.39 -13.61 -30.58
C ALA A 64 6.92 -13.12 -30.49
N ARG A 65 5.97 -14.05 -30.28
CA ARG A 65 4.56 -13.68 -30.07
C ARG A 65 4.34 -12.94 -28.74
N ALA A 66 4.95 -13.43 -27.67
CA ALA A 66 4.85 -12.79 -26.35
C ALA A 66 5.51 -11.39 -26.35
N GLU A 67 6.65 -11.22 -27.05
CA GLU A 67 7.28 -9.91 -27.25
C GLU A 67 6.38 -8.96 -28.05
N ALA A 68 5.67 -9.48 -29.07
CA ALA A 68 4.72 -8.67 -29.84
C ALA A 68 3.51 -8.23 -29.00
N MET A 69 2.94 -9.14 -28.19
CA MET A 69 1.83 -8.85 -27.27
C MET A 69 2.27 -7.85 -26.20
N TRP A 70 3.46 -8.00 -25.66
CA TRP A 70 4.05 -7.06 -24.72
C TRP A 70 4.23 -5.67 -25.36
N GLY A 71 4.75 -5.60 -26.59
CA GLY A 71 4.89 -4.35 -27.34
C GLY A 71 3.56 -3.72 -27.74
N ALA A 72 2.47 -4.48 -27.78
CA ALA A 72 1.11 -4.00 -28.00
C ALA A 72 0.41 -3.52 -26.70
N GLY A 73 1.10 -3.57 -25.54
CA GLY A 73 0.53 -3.18 -24.26
C GLY A 73 -0.43 -4.22 -23.67
N GLU A 74 -0.27 -5.50 -24.02
CA GLU A 74 -1.09 -6.60 -23.53
C GLU A 74 -0.32 -7.53 -22.57
N PRO A 75 0.00 -7.10 -21.33
CA PRO A 75 0.82 -7.90 -20.42
C PRO A 75 0.15 -9.23 -20.01
N ALA A 76 -1.17 -9.25 -19.84
CA ALA A 76 -1.89 -10.48 -19.51
C ALA A 76 -1.80 -11.52 -20.64
N SER A 77 -1.94 -11.11 -21.89
CA SER A 77 -1.79 -11.96 -23.08
C SER A 77 -0.36 -12.47 -23.22
N ALA A 78 0.64 -11.61 -22.97
CA ALA A 78 2.06 -11.98 -22.98
C ALA A 78 2.38 -13.03 -21.90
N VAL A 79 1.83 -12.89 -20.67
CA VAL A 79 1.95 -13.90 -19.61
C VAL A 79 1.33 -15.23 -20.04
N ALA A 80 0.11 -15.22 -20.57
CA ALA A 80 -0.60 -16.43 -21.01
C ALA A 80 0.19 -17.19 -22.08
N GLU A 81 0.77 -16.48 -23.07
CA GLU A 81 1.61 -17.07 -24.09
C GLU A 81 2.90 -17.68 -23.51
N CYS A 82 3.54 -17.00 -22.53
CA CYS A 82 4.71 -17.52 -21.84
C CYS A 82 4.40 -18.71 -20.92
N LEU A 83 3.22 -18.75 -20.29
CA LEU A 83 2.83 -19.82 -19.36
C LEU A 83 2.50 -21.13 -20.07
N SER A 84 1.94 -21.06 -21.29
CA SER A 84 1.30 -22.21 -21.91
C SER A 84 2.24 -23.40 -22.15
N ARG A 85 3.58 -23.21 -22.28
CA ARG A 85 4.49 -24.33 -22.65
C ARG A 85 5.97 -24.16 -22.27
N ALA A 86 6.38 -23.19 -21.45
CA ALA A 86 7.79 -22.82 -21.27
C ALA A 86 8.57 -23.36 -20.03
N PRO A 87 8.07 -24.29 -19.17
CA PRO A 87 8.78 -24.66 -17.93
C PRO A 87 10.13 -25.38 -18.19
N LEU A 88 10.39 -25.80 -19.41
CA LEU A 88 11.61 -26.53 -19.79
C LEU A 88 12.56 -25.73 -20.72
N ALA A 89 12.26 -24.49 -21.02
CA ALA A 89 13.17 -23.62 -21.76
C ALA A 89 14.45 -23.39 -20.95
N THR A 90 15.61 -23.52 -21.61
CA THR A 90 16.92 -23.41 -20.95
C THR A 90 17.86 -22.49 -21.71
N GLY A 91 18.96 -22.07 -21.09
CA GLY A 91 19.95 -21.18 -21.66
C GLY A 91 19.39 -19.76 -21.89
N GLU A 92 19.94 -19.05 -22.86
CA GLU A 92 19.54 -17.67 -23.15
C GLU A 92 18.07 -17.53 -23.56
N LEU A 93 17.52 -18.50 -24.27
CA LEU A 93 16.12 -18.50 -24.67
C LEU A 93 15.19 -18.63 -23.45
N GLY A 94 15.49 -19.54 -22.53
CA GLY A 94 14.77 -19.68 -21.27
C GLY A 94 14.86 -18.42 -20.42
N TYR A 95 16.03 -17.81 -20.37
CA TYR A 95 16.25 -16.54 -19.69
C TYR A 95 15.33 -15.44 -20.21
N ARG A 96 15.28 -15.23 -21.52
CA ARG A 96 14.43 -14.19 -22.15
C ARG A 96 12.93 -14.44 -21.92
N ILE A 97 12.46 -15.69 -22.06
CA ILE A 97 11.04 -16.03 -21.84
C ILE A 97 10.64 -15.73 -20.39
N HIS A 98 11.41 -16.19 -19.44
CA HIS A 98 11.11 -15.97 -18.02
C HIS A 98 11.27 -14.50 -17.61
N LEU A 99 12.22 -13.77 -18.20
CA LEU A 99 12.40 -12.35 -17.94
C LEU A 99 11.21 -11.53 -18.47
N LEU A 100 10.74 -11.84 -19.69
CA LEU A 100 9.55 -11.19 -20.25
C LEU A 100 8.30 -11.47 -19.39
N ARG A 101 8.13 -12.71 -18.95
CA ARG A 101 7.04 -13.08 -18.05
C ARG A 101 7.12 -12.36 -16.71
N SER A 102 8.32 -12.22 -16.17
CA SER A 102 8.56 -11.43 -14.95
C SER A 102 8.16 -9.97 -15.15
N ALA A 103 8.58 -9.35 -16.25
CA ALA A 103 8.22 -7.98 -16.56
C ALA A 103 6.70 -7.81 -16.70
N ALA A 104 6.03 -8.74 -17.39
CA ALA A 104 4.60 -8.71 -17.57
C ALA A 104 3.82 -8.92 -16.24
N HIS A 105 4.24 -9.84 -15.38
CA HIS A 105 3.65 -9.98 -14.04
C HIS A 105 3.90 -8.74 -13.18
N HIS A 106 5.05 -8.11 -13.29
CA HIS A 106 5.34 -6.88 -12.57
C HIS A 106 4.43 -5.72 -13.04
N ALA A 107 4.23 -5.59 -14.35
CA ALA A 107 3.30 -4.61 -14.92
C ALA A 107 1.84 -4.83 -14.45
N LEU A 108 1.45 -6.09 -14.23
CA LEU A 108 0.13 -6.45 -13.68
C LEU A 108 0.04 -6.31 -12.16
N GLY A 109 1.10 -5.86 -11.48
CA GLY A 109 1.14 -5.74 -10.02
C GLY A 109 1.43 -7.04 -9.26
N TYR A 110 1.61 -8.17 -9.94
CA TYR A 110 1.89 -9.47 -9.31
C TYR A 110 3.36 -9.62 -8.94
N ARG A 111 3.81 -8.85 -7.96
CA ARG A 111 5.24 -8.74 -7.59
C ARG A 111 5.88 -10.09 -7.22
N ASP A 112 5.21 -10.92 -6.45
CA ASP A 112 5.74 -12.23 -6.04
C ASP A 112 5.93 -13.17 -7.22
N ARG A 113 4.98 -13.17 -8.16
CA ARG A 113 5.10 -13.94 -9.42
C ARG A 113 6.22 -13.39 -10.29
N ALA A 114 6.30 -12.07 -10.44
CA ALA A 114 7.38 -11.43 -11.18
C ALA A 114 8.74 -11.81 -10.59
N TRP A 115 8.86 -11.83 -9.27
CA TRP A 115 10.08 -12.23 -8.57
C TRP A 115 10.45 -13.69 -8.83
N LEU A 116 9.48 -14.62 -8.76
CA LEU A 116 9.70 -16.05 -9.04
C LEU A 116 10.13 -16.26 -10.50
N ASP A 117 9.51 -15.57 -11.44
CA ASP A 117 9.84 -15.68 -12.86
C ASP A 117 11.23 -15.16 -13.17
N ALA A 118 11.65 -14.06 -12.57
CA ALA A 118 12.99 -13.55 -12.74
C ALA A 118 14.03 -14.47 -12.07
N LEU A 119 13.68 -15.16 -10.98
CA LEU A 119 14.50 -16.25 -10.44
C LEU A 119 14.63 -17.40 -11.45
N GLU A 120 13.53 -17.87 -12.03
CA GLU A 120 13.53 -18.91 -13.07
C GLU A 120 14.33 -18.47 -14.31
N ALA A 121 14.29 -17.19 -14.67
CA ALA A 121 15.13 -16.63 -15.73
C ALA A 121 16.62 -16.87 -15.43
N GLN A 122 17.09 -16.50 -14.25
CA GLN A 122 18.49 -16.73 -13.86
C GLN A 122 18.82 -18.22 -13.75
N LEU A 123 17.89 -19.04 -13.22
CA LEU A 123 18.07 -20.48 -13.14
C LEU A 123 18.18 -21.16 -14.50
N SER A 124 17.52 -20.63 -15.53
CA SER A 124 17.54 -21.20 -16.87
C SER A 124 18.95 -21.23 -17.50
N ARG A 125 19.84 -20.34 -17.04
CA ARG A 125 21.25 -20.31 -17.43
C ARG A 125 22.13 -21.36 -16.73
N LEU A 126 21.60 -22.03 -15.68
CA LEU A 126 22.31 -23.08 -14.99
C LEU A 126 22.11 -24.46 -15.67
N PRO A 127 23.04 -25.40 -15.47
CA PRO A 127 22.83 -26.79 -15.85
C PRO A 127 21.54 -27.37 -15.25
N LEU A 128 20.83 -28.22 -16.00
CA LEU A 128 19.48 -28.71 -15.64
C LEU A 128 19.41 -29.30 -14.23
N TRP A 129 20.42 -30.06 -13.80
CA TRP A 129 20.44 -30.66 -12.46
C TRP A 129 20.54 -29.62 -11.34
N LYS A 130 21.30 -28.52 -11.54
CA LYS A 130 21.37 -27.41 -10.59
C LYS A 130 20.05 -26.65 -10.57
N ARG A 131 19.45 -26.40 -11.73
CA ARG A 131 18.15 -25.75 -11.87
C ARG A 131 17.08 -26.51 -11.10
N LEU A 132 16.95 -27.83 -11.30
CA LEU A 132 15.96 -28.65 -10.61
C LEU A 132 16.16 -28.63 -9.08
N ALA A 133 17.41 -28.73 -8.62
CA ALA A 133 17.71 -28.69 -7.18
C ALA A 133 17.30 -27.35 -6.54
N VAL A 134 17.55 -26.23 -7.21
CA VAL A 134 17.20 -24.90 -6.72
C VAL A 134 15.69 -24.65 -6.82
N SER A 135 15.08 -24.95 -7.96
CA SER A 135 13.65 -24.75 -8.20
C SER A 135 12.77 -25.56 -7.23
N GLN A 136 13.13 -26.82 -6.92
CA GLN A 136 12.43 -27.62 -5.91
C GLN A 136 12.54 -27.04 -4.50
N ALA A 137 13.68 -26.47 -4.15
CA ALA A 137 13.86 -25.83 -2.85
C ALA A 137 12.97 -24.59 -2.70
N PHE A 138 12.82 -23.80 -3.77
CA PHE A 138 12.02 -22.57 -3.77
C PHE A 138 10.50 -22.80 -3.80
N ARG A 139 10.01 -23.82 -4.49
CA ARG A 139 8.57 -24.16 -4.49
C ARG A 139 8.01 -24.52 -3.11
N ARG A 140 8.88 -24.74 -2.11
CA ARG A 140 8.52 -25.07 -0.74
C ARG A 140 8.66 -23.88 0.22
N VAL A 141 8.75 -22.67 -0.26
CA VAL A 141 9.04 -21.44 0.52
C VAL A 141 7.82 -20.68 1.08
N PRO A 142 6.54 -20.99 0.95
CA PRO A 142 5.54 -20.30 1.74
C PRO A 142 5.61 -20.75 3.21
N GLY A 143 5.76 -19.80 4.13
CA GLY A 143 5.72 -19.98 5.59
C GLY A 143 6.95 -19.46 6.34
N THR A 144 6.84 -19.37 7.68
CA THR A 144 7.88 -18.87 8.59
C THR A 144 9.26 -19.50 8.36
N PRO A 145 10.34 -18.72 8.33
CA PRO A 145 11.68 -19.21 8.08
C PRO A 145 12.16 -20.12 9.22
N SER A 146 12.25 -21.42 8.93
CA SER A 146 12.86 -22.38 9.86
C SER A 146 14.38 -22.41 9.71
N ALA A 147 15.11 -22.81 10.77
CA ALA A 147 16.57 -23.00 10.73
C ALA A 147 17.01 -23.91 9.57
N ARG A 148 16.17 -24.86 9.21
CA ARG A 148 16.39 -25.77 8.08
C ARG A 148 16.34 -25.07 6.73
N ARG A 149 15.47 -24.07 6.57
CA ARG A 149 15.36 -23.26 5.34
C ARG A 149 16.55 -22.32 5.18
N LEU A 150 17.00 -21.69 6.26
CA LEU A 150 18.20 -20.86 6.25
C LEU A 150 19.45 -21.66 5.87
N ALA A 151 19.63 -22.87 6.44
CA ALA A 151 20.74 -23.74 6.07
C ALA A 151 20.68 -24.21 4.60
N TRP A 152 19.46 -24.37 4.03
CA TRP A 152 19.28 -24.67 2.62
C TRP A 152 19.64 -23.46 1.74
N GLY A 153 19.28 -22.25 2.10
CA GLY A 153 19.67 -21.04 1.40
C GLY A 153 21.18 -20.90 1.28
N ASP A 154 21.91 -21.09 2.38
CA ASP A 154 23.39 -21.09 2.37
C ASP A 154 23.98 -22.17 1.45
N ARG A 155 23.34 -23.34 1.39
CA ARG A 155 23.77 -24.42 0.49
C ARG A 155 23.54 -24.06 -0.99
N LEU A 156 22.41 -23.42 -1.30
CA LEU A 156 22.09 -22.96 -2.66
C LEU A 156 23.04 -21.85 -3.12
N ILE A 157 23.40 -20.94 -2.23
CA ILE A 157 24.39 -19.89 -2.52
C ILE A 157 25.76 -20.51 -2.87
N ARG A 158 26.18 -21.57 -2.16
CA ARG A 158 27.41 -22.29 -2.51
C ARG A 158 27.36 -22.98 -3.87
N LEU A 159 26.19 -23.46 -4.29
CA LEU A 159 25.99 -24.08 -5.61
C LEU A 159 25.96 -23.05 -6.77
N ALA A 160 25.45 -21.86 -6.51
CA ALA A 160 25.33 -20.78 -7.49
C ALA A 160 25.74 -19.41 -6.90
N PRO A 161 27.04 -19.21 -6.60
CA PRO A 161 27.51 -18.05 -5.83
C PRO A 161 27.36 -16.70 -6.55
N ARG A 162 27.16 -16.71 -7.87
CA ARG A 162 26.98 -15.51 -8.71
C ARG A 162 25.51 -15.15 -8.95
N MET A 163 24.56 -15.83 -8.29
CA MET A 163 23.13 -15.47 -8.40
C MET A 163 22.76 -14.44 -7.34
N ALA A 164 22.50 -13.20 -7.77
CA ALA A 164 22.03 -12.11 -6.92
C ALA A 164 20.77 -12.49 -6.13
N ARG A 165 19.79 -13.11 -6.80
CA ARG A 165 18.51 -13.48 -6.22
C ARG A 165 18.59 -14.47 -5.05
N LEU A 166 19.54 -15.41 -5.09
CA LEU A 166 19.73 -16.33 -3.98
C LEU A 166 20.24 -15.61 -2.73
N ARG A 167 21.17 -14.69 -2.91
CA ARG A 167 21.67 -13.86 -1.82
C ARG A 167 20.61 -12.92 -1.29
N HIS A 168 19.87 -12.28 -2.17
CA HIS A 168 18.75 -11.41 -1.82
C HIS A 168 17.68 -12.19 -1.03
N LEU A 169 17.23 -13.34 -1.52
CA LEU A 169 16.27 -14.17 -0.81
C LEU A 169 16.76 -14.62 0.58
N GLN A 170 18.05 -15.00 0.70
CA GLN A 170 18.61 -15.38 1.99
C GLN A 170 18.58 -14.21 2.98
N GLY A 171 18.84 -12.99 2.50
CA GLY A 171 18.69 -11.78 3.30
C GLY A 171 17.26 -11.59 3.79
N ILE A 172 16.27 -11.69 2.91
CA ILE A 172 14.84 -11.61 3.28
C ILE A 172 14.44 -12.69 4.29
N LEU A 173 14.86 -13.95 4.07
CA LEU A 173 14.57 -15.04 5.01
C LEU A 173 15.19 -14.81 6.38
N LEU A 174 16.37 -14.22 6.45
CA LEU A 174 17.00 -13.84 7.71
C LEU A 174 16.18 -12.73 8.41
N LEU A 175 15.80 -11.65 7.72
CA LEU A 175 14.98 -10.57 8.30
C LEU A 175 13.66 -11.12 8.88
N ARG A 176 13.00 -12.03 8.15
CA ARG A 176 11.74 -12.66 8.61
C ARG A 176 11.92 -13.71 9.70
N SER A 177 13.15 -14.06 10.07
CA SER A 177 13.41 -15.12 11.07
C SER A 177 13.21 -14.67 12.52
N GLY A 178 13.12 -13.36 12.78
CA GLY A 178 12.99 -12.80 14.13
C GLY A 178 14.18 -13.05 15.07
N ARG A 179 15.35 -13.44 14.53
CA ARG A 179 16.55 -13.72 15.34
C ARG A 179 17.31 -12.44 15.61
N GLU A 180 17.88 -12.30 16.78
CA GLU A 180 18.67 -11.10 17.15
C GLU A 180 19.88 -10.84 16.23
N ASP A 181 20.52 -11.93 15.72
CA ASP A 181 21.66 -11.86 14.80
C ASP A 181 21.25 -11.71 13.31
N ALA A 182 19.96 -11.62 13.03
CA ALA A 182 19.43 -11.69 11.67
C ALA A 182 19.75 -10.46 10.83
N LEU A 183 19.62 -9.27 11.39
CA LEU A 183 19.77 -8.03 10.66
C LEU A 183 21.19 -7.82 10.10
N PRO A 184 22.30 -7.95 10.86
CA PRO A 184 23.65 -7.85 10.32
C PRO A 184 23.95 -8.90 9.26
N ARG A 185 23.49 -10.14 9.46
CA ARG A 185 23.67 -11.23 8.49
C ARG A 185 22.88 -11.01 7.21
N ALA A 186 21.66 -10.50 7.30
CA ALA A 186 20.86 -10.15 6.12
C ALA A 186 21.59 -9.10 5.27
N TRP A 187 22.16 -8.08 5.92
CA TRP A 187 22.93 -7.05 5.21
C TRP A 187 24.18 -7.59 4.52
N THR A 188 24.90 -8.53 5.11
CA THR A 188 26.02 -9.21 4.43
C THR A 188 25.57 -9.87 3.11
N HIS A 189 24.37 -10.46 3.10
CA HIS A 189 23.81 -11.04 1.87
C HIS A 189 23.35 -9.97 0.87
N PHE A 190 22.72 -8.90 1.32
CA PHE A 190 22.26 -7.81 0.46
C PHE A 190 23.42 -7.07 -0.19
N GLU A 191 24.45 -6.74 0.57
CA GLU A 191 25.66 -6.11 0.03
C GLU A 191 26.37 -7.01 -0.98
N ALA A 192 26.40 -8.32 -0.75
CA ALA A 192 26.96 -9.27 -1.69
C ALA A 192 26.05 -9.54 -2.91
N ALA A 193 24.74 -9.25 -2.82
CA ALA A 193 23.80 -9.32 -3.95
C ALA A 193 23.94 -8.11 -4.90
N LEU A 194 24.17 -6.93 -4.36
CA LEU A 194 24.18 -5.67 -5.10
C LEU A 194 25.09 -5.66 -6.35
N PRO A 195 26.38 -6.04 -6.28
CA PRO A 195 27.25 -6.06 -7.46
C PRO A 195 26.87 -7.15 -8.47
N LEU A 196 26.07 -8.13 -8.07
CA LEU A 196 25.60 -9.21 -8.93
C LEU A 196 24.26 -8.91 -9.58
N ALA A 197 23.54 -7.90 -9.08
CA ALA A 197 22.18 -7.54 -9.49
C ALA A 197 22.14 -6.45 -10.58
N TRP A 198 23.25 -6.21 -11.27
CA TRP A 198 23.37 -5.10 -12.24
C TRP A 198 22.29 -5.11 -13.35
N ASP A 199 21.71 -6.27 -13.66
CA ASP A 199 20.66 -6.48 -14.66
C ASP A 199 19.31 -6.93 -14.04
N ASP A 200 19.21 -6.94 -12.71
CA ASP A 200 18.06 -7.45 -11.98
C ASP A 200 17.33 -6.34 -11.23
N VAL A 201 16.41 -5.68 -11.95
CA VAL A 201 15.65 -4.53 -11.45
C VAL A 201 14.91 -4.83 -10.16
N LEU A 202 14.25 -5.98 -10.07
CA LEU A 202 13.45 -6.33 -8.87
C LEU A 202 14.33 -6.51 -7.62
N VAL A 203 15.53 -7.07 -7.78
CA VAL A 203 16.50 -7.16 -6.67
C VAL A 203 17.02 -5.77 -6.31
N LEU A 204 17.31 -4.93 -7.29
CA LEU A 204 17.76 -3.55 -7.05
C LEU A 204 16.69 -2.71 -6.37
N GLU A 205 15.43 -2.82 -6.79
CA GLU A 205 14.29 -2.18 -6.14
C GLU A 205 14.17 -2.63 -4.67
N ASP A 206 14.20 -3.94 -4.43
CA ASP A 206 14.05 -4.47 -3.07
C ASP A 206 15.24 -4.08 -2.17
N LEU A 207 16.47 -4.07 -2.70
CA LEU A 207 17.65 -3.60 -1.97
C LEU A 207 17.57 -2.11 -1.64
N MET A 208 17.07 -1.32 -2.57
CA MET A 208 16.81 0.10 -2.37
C MET A 208 15.76 0.32 -1.27
N LEU A 209 14.64 -0.44 -1.32
CA LEU A 209 13.58 -0.38 -0.33
C LEU A 209 14.06 -0.81 1.07
N ALA A 210 14.75 -1.94 1.15
CA ALA A 210 15.32 -2.44 2.40
C ALA A 210 16.33 -1.43 2.98
N GLY A 211 17.17 -0.85 2.14
CA GLY A 211 18.13 0.18 2.56
C GLY A 211 17.46 1.39 3.19
N LEU A 212 16.28 1.80 2.67
CA LEU A 212 15.50 2.90 3.23
C LEU A 212 14.83 2.54 4.56
N GLN A 213 14.26 1.34 4.65
CA GLN A 213 13.54 0.88 5.85
C GLN A 213 14.46 0.69 7.05
N HIS A 214 15.72 0.34 6.82
CA HIS A 214 16.69 0.02 7.87
C HIS A 214 17.85 1.04 7.96
N GLU A 215 17.62 2.28 7.52
CA GLU A 215 18.58 3.41 7.60
C GLU A 215 19.93 3.15 6.90
N ARG A 216 20.00 2.17 5.99
CA ARG A 216 21.18 1.88 5.18
C ARG A 216 21.12 2.64 3.84
N GLY A 217 21.17 3.98 3.95
CA GLY A 217 21.15 4.89 2.79
C GLY A 217 22.25 4.62 1.76
N ASP A 218 23.41 4.13 2.21
CA ASP A 218 24.55 3.73 1.36
C ASP A 218 24.18 2.63 0.35
N VAL A 219 23.43 1.61 0.79
CA VAL A 219 22.97 0.52 -0.08
C VAL A 219 21.88 1.01 -1.02
N ALA A 220 20.94 1.82 -0.50
CA ALA A 220 19.86 2.41 -1.30
C ALA A 220 20.41 3.29 -2.44
N GLU A 221 21.41 4.14 -2.15
CA GLU A 221 22.03 5.01 -3.15
C GLU A 221 22.84 4.24 -4.20
N ARG A 222 23.55 3.20 -3.80
CA ARG A 222 24.26 2.34 -4.74
C ARG A 222 23.30 1.57 -5.65
N ALA A 223 22.18 1.08 -5.14
CA ALA A 223 21.14 0.43 -5.94
C ALA A 223 20.52 1.43 -6.93
N LEU A 224 20.21 2.65 -6.44
CA LEU A 224 19.72 3.73 -7.30
C LEU A 224 20.74 4.12 -8.40
N ALA A 225 22.02 4.21 -8.07
CA ALA A 225 23.04 4.54 -9.05
C ALA A 225 23.10 3.52 -10.19
N VAL A 226 22.93 2.22 -9.88
CA VAL A 226 22.84 1.17 -10.92
C VAL A 226 21.58 1.34 -11.77
N LEU A 227 20.41 1.61 -11.13
CA LEU A 227 19.15 1.84 -11.84
C LEU A 227 19.21 3.09 -12.74
N THR A 228 19.82 4.19 -12.25
CA THR A 228 19.93 5.44 -13.02
C THR A 228 20.97 5.39 -14.13
N ALA A 229 22.07 4.63 -13.95
CA ALA A 229 23.06 4.41 -15.03
C ALA A 229 22.44 3.77 -16.28
N ARG A 230 21.32 3.05 -16.13
CA ARG A 230 20.55 2.42 -17.21
C ARG A 230 19.45 3.31 -17.79
N HIS A 231 19.35 4.55 -17.31
CA HIS A 231 18.29 5.51 -17.65
C HIS A 231 18.13 5.74 -19.16
N GLY A 232 19.17 5.62 -19.95
CA GLY A 232 19.13 5.75 -21.41
C GLY A 232 18.68 4.51 -22.18
N ASP A 233 18.51 3.36 -21.51
CA ASP A 233 18.09 2.12 -22.17
C ASP A 233 16.57 2.11 -22.42
N PRO A 234 16.11 2.23 -23.67
CA PRO A 234 14.69 2.27 -23.99
C PRO A 234 13.96 0.95 -23.71
N ARG A 235 14.69 -0.14 -23.47
CA ARG A 235 14.14 -1.49 -23.23
C ARG A 235 13.69 -1.69 -21.78
N LEU A 236 14.01 -0.77 -20.86
CA LEU A 236 13.79 -0.92 -19.43
C LEU A 236 13.10 0.31 -18.81
N PRO A 237 11.87 0.64 -19.22
CA PRO A 237 11.15 1.80 -18.68
C PRO A 237 10.86 1.70 -17.17
N TRP A 238 10.73 0.49 -16.62
CA TRP A 238 10.52 0.28 -15.19
C TRP A 238 11.70 0.69 -14.31
N ASP A 239 12.94 0.69 -14.82
CA ASP A 239 14.11 1.19 -14.10
C ASP A 239 13.92 2.66 -13.70
N ARG A 240 13.32 3.45 -14.59
CA ARG A 240 12.99 4.86 -14.34
C ARG A 240 11.85 4.99 -13.33
N GLY A 241 10.84 4.10 -13.40
CA GLY A 241 9.74 4.07 -12.45
C GLY A 241 10.25 3.78 -11.04
N ALA A 242 11.09 2.78 -10.87
CA ALA A 242 11.69 2.43 -9.58
C ALA A 242 12.57 3.55 -9.02
N ALA A 243 13.42 4.13 -9.85
CA ALA A 243 14.25 5.27 -9.47
C ALA A 243 13.41 6.51 -9.09
N GLY A 244 12.33 6.78 -9.84
CA GLY A 244 11.36 7.83 -9.53
C GLY A 244 10.72 7.62 -8.17
N MET A 245 10.23 6.42 -7.89
CA MET A 245 9.64 6.07 -6.59
C MET A 245 10.64 6.20 -5.43
N HIS A 246 11.92 5.88 -5.65
CA HIS A 246 12.95 6.12 -4.64
C HIS A 246 13.18 7.61 -4.37
N LEU A 247 13.29 8.43 -5.42
CA LEU A 247 13.44 9.88 -5.27
C LEU A 247 12.25 10.50 -4.53
N LEU A 248 11.04 10.02 -4.80
CA LEU A 248 9.83 10.43 -4.07
C LEU A 248 9.92 10.18 -2.56
N ARG A 249 10.41 9.00 -2.16
CA ARG A 249 10.60 8.67 -0.74
C ARG A 249 11.64 9.55 -0.05
N LYS A 250 12.64 10.03 -0.79
CA LYS A 250 13.61 11.02 -0.29
C LYS A 250 13.09 12.46 -0.33
N GLY A 251 11.85 12.70 -0.68
CA GLY A 251 11.28 14.04 -0.82
C GLY A 251 11.78 14.83 -2.05
N ARG A 252 12.54 14.18 -2.96
CA ARG A 252 13.12 14.80 -4.16
C ARG A 252 12.13 14.78 -5.33
N HIS A 253 10.95 15.40 -5.12
CA HIS A 253 9.81 15.30 -6.03
C HIS A 253 10.07 15.88 -7.42
N ALA A 254 10.78 17.01 -7.51
CA ALA A 254 11.11 17.65 -8.79
C ALA A 254 12.05 16.77 -9.64
N GLU A 255 13.02 16.12 -9.02
CA GLU A 255 13.93 15.22 -9.71
C GLU A 255 13.24 13.92 -10.15
N ALA A 256 12.34 13.39 -9.31
CA ALA A 256 11.52 12.24 -9.67
C ALA A 256 10.66 12.56 -10.90
N LEU A 257 10.05 13.75 -10.94
CA LEU A 257 9.26 14.20 -12.08
C LEU A 257 10.12 14.35 -13.34
N ALA A 258 11.29 15.01 -13.23
CA ALA A 258 12.21 15.18 -14.36
C ALA A 258 12.69 13.84 -14.95
N LEU A 259 12.85 12.82 -14.09
CA LEU A 259 13.27 11.48 -14.50
C LEU A 259 12.23 10.76 -15.37
N VAL A 260 10.94 10.95 -15.07
CA VAL A 260 9.82 10.24 -15.75
C VAL A 260 9.16 11.06 -16.84
N GLN A 261 9.31 12.39 -16.82
CA GLN A 261 8.84 13.26 -17.91
C GLN A 261 9.52 12.96 -19.24
N GLY A 262 8.81 13.15 -20.34
CA GLY A 262 9.36 12.95 -21.69
C GLY A 262 9.36 11.51 -22.19
N LEU A 263 8.87 10.56 -21.41
CA LEU A 263 8.52 9.22 -21.90
C LEU A 263 7.20 9.31 -22.65
N GLY A 264 7.18 8.88 -23.92
CA GLY A 264 5.95 8.80 -24.70
C GLY A 264 4.95 7.82 -24.06
N PRO A 265 3.63 8.00 -24.26
CA PRO A 265 2.60 7.11 -23.71
C PRO A 265 2.86 5.63 -24.06
N GLU A 266 3.36 5.36 -25.24
CA GLU A 266 3.68 4.01 -25.72
C GLU A 266 4.81 3.30 -24.95
N ARG A 267 5.58 4.04 -24.13
CA ARG A 267 6.64 3.49 -23.28
C ARG A 267 6.25 3.40 -21.82
N ARG A 268 5.01 3.76 -21.47
CA ARG A 268 4.50 3.80 -20.09
C ARG A 268 3.63 2.59 -19.75
N ASP A 269 4.01 1.42 -20.22
CA ASP A 269 3.31 0.16 -19.96
C ASP A 269 3.51 -0.33 -18.53
N HIS A 270 4.28 0.40 -17.72
CA HIS A 270 4.57 0.00 -16.35
C HIS A 270 3.95 0.96 -15.33
N PRO A 271 3.16 0.45 -14.35
CA PRO A 271 2.43 1.30 -13.41
C PRO A 271 3.32 2.21 -12.55
N LEU A 272 4.58 1.84 -12.26
CA LEU A 272 5.50 2.66 -11.47
C LEU A 272 5.89 3.98 -12.17
N LEU A 273 5.92 4.03 -13.51
CA LEU A 273 6.18 5.28 -14.23
C LEU A 273 5.05 6.28 -14.05
N TRP A 274 3.81 5.80 -14.21
CA TRP A 274 2.62 6.60 -13.99
C TRP A 274 2.50 7.07 -12.54
N LEU A 275 2.76 6.16 -11.59
CA LEU A 275 2.77 6.49 -10.16
C LEU A 275 3.84 7.53 -9.84
N ALA A 276 5.07 7.34 -10.33
CA ALA A 276 6.14 8.30 -10.07
C ALA A 276 5.81 9.70 -10.61
N GLU A 277 5.19 9.81 -11.79
CA GLU A 277 4.77 11.10 -12.34
C GLU A 277 3.60 11.69 -11.55
N SER A 278 2.55 10.92 -11.31
CA SER A 278 1.34 11.37 -10.60
C SER A 278 1.67 11.83 -9.18
N VAL A 279 2.34 10.98 -8.40
CA VAL A 279 2.75 11.31 -7.02
C VAL A 279 3.68 12.53 -6.98
N SER A 280 4.63 12.63 -7.93
CA SER A 280 5.50 13.81 -8.00
C SER A 280 4.72 15.10 -8.20
N ARG A 281 3.78 15.12 -9.16
CA ARG A 281 2.93 16.28 -9.43
C ARG A 281 2.08 16.64 -8.22
N ARG A 282 1.43 15.66 -7.61
CA ARG A 282 0.61 15.84 -6.41
C ARG A 282 1.42 16.45 -5.26
N ARG A 283 2.61 15.92 -4.98
CA ARG A 283 3.49 16.43 -3.92
C ARG A 283 4.07 17.82 -4.21
N LEU A 284 4.10 18.23 -5.47
CA LEU A 284 4.47 19.59 -5.89
C LEU A 284 3.27 20.54 -5.95
N GLY A 285 2.07 20.09 -5.59
CA GLY A 285 0.85 20.89 -5.57
C GLY A 285 0.11 20.97 -6.91
N ASP A 286 0.59 20.31 -7.96
CA ASP A 286 -0.07 20.23 -9.27
C ASP A 286 -1.12 19.11 -9.26
N LEU A 287 -2.23 19.33 -8.54
CA LEU A 287 -3.30 18.34 -8.40
C LEU A 287 -4.03 18.07 -9.73
N ASP A 288 -4.18 19.09 -10.58
CA ASP A 288 -4.84 18.93 -11.88
C ASP A 288 -3.98 18.12 -12.85
N GLY A 289 -2.68 18.40 -12.91
CA GLY A 289 -1.74 17.61 -13.68
C GLY A 289 -1.62 16.16 -13.17
N ALA A 290 -1.61 15.96 -11.85
CA ALA A 290 -1.62 14.63 -11.25
C ALA A 290 -2.89 13.84 -11.61
N TRP A 291 -4.05 14.49 -11.57
CA TRP A 291 -5.33 13.90 -11.97
C TRP A 291 -5.33 13.45 -13.42
N GLN A 292 -4.90 14.32 -14.36
CA GLN A 292 -4.82 13.98 -15.78
C GLN A 292 -3.90 12.77 -16.04
N VAL A 293 -2.77 12.72 -15.34
CA VAL A 293 -1.82 11.61 -15.44
C VAL A 293 -2.44 10.31 -14.95
N VAL A 294 -3.09 10.32 -13.77
CA VAL A 294 -3.66 9.10 -13.20
C VAL A 294 -4.90 8.63 -13.96
N GLU A 295 -5.72 9.53 -14.50
CA GLU A 295 -6.85 9.21 -15.39
C GLU A 295 -6.36 8.47 -16.65
N ALA A 296 -5.33 9.00 -17.31
CA ALA A 296 -4.72 8.33 -18.45
C ALA A 296 -4.11 6.98 -18.05
N ALA A 297 -3.51 6.90 -16.86
CA ALA A 297 -2.91 5.68 -16.36
C ALA A 297 -3.93 4.57 -16.10
N VAL A 298 -5.05 4.85 -15.43
CA VAL A 298 -6.09 3.85 -15.15
C VAL A 298 -6.87 3.45 -16.41
N ALA A 299 -6.97 4.32 -17.40
CA ALA A 299 -7.53 3.98 -18.71
C ALA A 299 -6.63 2.99 -19.48
N HIS A 300 -5.31 3.13 -19.34
CA HIS A 300 -4.32 2.29 -20.01
C HIS A 300 -4.03 0.99 -19.25
N LEU A 301 -3.99 1.04 -17.92
CA LEU A 301 -3.68 -0.06 -17.01
C LEU A 301 -4.80 -0.25 -15.96
N PRO A 302 -6.02 -0.66 -16.37
CA PRO A 302 -7.18 -0.71 -15.48
C PRO A 302 -7.05 -1.73 -14.34
N GLU A 303 -6.16 -2.71 -14.48
CA GLU A 303 -5.90 -3.76 -13.47
C GLU A 303 -4.84 -3.37 -12.43
N ALA A 304 -4.29 -2.15 -12.51
CA ALA A 304 -3.22 -1.72 -11.62
C ALA A 304 -3.77 -1.11 -10.33
N PHE A 305 -3.88 -1.90 -9.26
CA PHE A 305 -4.37 -1.51 -7.94
C PHE A 305 -3.80 -0.17 -7.46
N ARG A 306 -2.48 0.01 -7.51
CA ARG A 306 -1.82 1.20 -6.98
C ARG A 306 -2.17 2.49 -7.73
N LEU A 307 -2.54 2.40 -9.01
CA LEU A 307 -3.01 3.57 -9.76
C LEU A 307 -4.39 4.02 -9.30
N TRP A 308 -5.30 3.08 -8.99
CA TRP A 308 -6.59 3.40 -8.40
C TRP A 308 -6.45 3.98 -6.99
N MET A 309 -5.50 3.47 -6.20
CA MET A 309 -5.19 4.02 -4.87
C MET A 309 -4.60 5.44 -4.95
N GLU A 310 -3.75 5.73 -5.93
CA GLU A 310 -3.25 7.09 -6.16
C GLU A 310 -4.36 8.03 -6.63
N ARG A 311 -5.27 7.56 -7.50
CA ARG A 311 -6.45 8.31 -7.93
C ARG A 311 -7.36 8.64 -6.75
N TYR A 312 -7.54 7.70 -5.83
CA TYR A 312 -8.24 7.92 -4.56
C TYR A 312 -7.60 9.07 -3.75
N GLN A 313 -6.29 9.04 -3.57
CA GLN A 313 -5.59 10.09 -2.80
C GLN A 313 -5.74 11.47 -3.45
N ILE A 314 -5.61 11.57 -4.78
CA ILE A 314 -5.79 12.83 -5.49
C ILE A 314 -7.23 13.33 -5.37
N ALA A 315 -8.21 12.44 -5.45
CA ALA A 315 -9.62 12.80 -5.31
C ALA A 315 -9.92 13.40 -3.92
N LEU A 316 -9.37 12.80 -2.84
CA LEU A 316 -9.47 13.34 -1.48
C LEU A 316 -8.85 14.74 -1.37
N GLU A 317 -7.64 14.94 -1.88
CA GLU A 317 -6.97 16.24 -1.85
C GLU A 317 -7.72 17.30 -2.67
N ARG A 318 -8.47 16.88 -3.69
CA ARG A 318 -9.37 17.74 -4.50
C ARG A 318 -10.75 17.92 -3.88
N ARG A 319 -11.05 17.30 -2.74
CA ARG A 319 -12.37 17.26 -2.08
C ARG A 319 -13.49 16.74 -3.00
N GLN A 320 -13.18 15.67 -3.73
CA GLN A 320 -14.11 14.98 -4.63
C GLN A 320 -14.43 13.60 -4.03
N ASP A 321 -15.23 13.59 -2.97
CA ASP A 321 -15.46 12.40 -2.14
C ASP A 321 -16.12 11.25 -2.92
N ASP A 322 -17.06 11.56 -3.82
CA ASP A 322 -17.67 10.57 -4.72
C ASP A 322 -16.64 9.88 -5.63
N GLU A 323 -15.67 10.66 -6.17
CA GLU A 323 -14.62 10.10 -7.02
C GLU A 323 -13.60 9.30 -6.21
N ALA A 324 -13.35 9.70 -4.96
CA ALA A 324 -12.52 8.94 -4.04
C ALA A 324 -13.14 7.56 -3.75
N LEU A 325 -14.43 7.52 -3.40
CA LEU A 325 -15.15 6.28 -3.16
C LEU A 325 -15.16 5.37 -4.42
N ARG A 326 -15.47 5.93 -5.59
CA ARG A 326 -15.44 5.17 -6.85
C ARG A 326 -14.05 4.59 -7.14
N SER A 327 -12.99 5.33 -6.79
CA SER A 327 -11.62 4.86 -6.98
C SER A 327 -11.29 3.68 -6.05
N LEU A 328 -11.72 3.73 -4.78
CA LEU A 328 -11.59 2.61 -3.84
C LEU A 328 -12.34 1.36 -4.33
N GLU A 329 -13.58 1.52 -4.80
CA GLU A 329 -14.35 0.40 -5.36
C GLU A 329 -13.69 -0.23 -6.58
N ARG A 330 -13.10 0.59 -7.45
CA ARG A 330 -12.35 0.11 -8.61
C ARG A 330 -11.08 -0.60 -8.17
N ALA A 331 -10.34 -0.06 -7.21
CA ALA A 331 -9.15 -0.71 -6.65
C ALA A 331 -9.48 -2.10 -6.11
N TRP A 332 -10.59 -2.27 -5.38
CA TRP A 332 -11.03 -3.56 -4.88
C TRP A 332 -11.18 -4.62 -5.97
N ARG A 333 -11.75 -4.23 -7.11
CA ARG A 333 -11.99 -5.15 -8.23
C ARG A 333 -10.70 -5.66 -8.88
N THR A 334 -9.58 -4.96 -8.66
CA THR A 334 -8.26 -5.34 -9.19
C THR A 334 -7.47 -6.23 -8.24
N VAL A 335 -7.96 -6.43 -7.01
CA VAL A 335 -7.25 -7.25 -6.00
C VAL A 335 -7.36 -8.73 -6.36
N PRO A 336 -6.23 -9.45 -6.52
CA PRO A 336 -6.23 -10.87 -6.81
C PRO A 336 -6.91 -11.70 -5.72
N ALA A 337 -7.62 -12.75 -6.13
CA ALA A 337 -8.16 -13.73 -5.19
C ALA A 337 -7.03 -14.59 -4.57
N GLY A 338 -7.20 -15.03 -3.32
CA GLY A 338 -6.23 -15.90 -2.64
C GLY A 338 -5.13 -15.15 -1.88
N GLU A 339 -4.07 -15.89 -1.49
CA GLU A 339 -2.97 -15.35 -0.66
C GLU A 339 -2.17 -14.23 -1.35
N GLU A 340 -2.12 -14.24 -2.68
CA GLU A 340 -1.37 -13.27 -3.48
C GLU A 340 -1.92 -11.84 -3.35
N GLY A 341 -3.22 -11.71 -3.11
CA GLY A 341 -3.87 -10.41 -2.91
C GLY A 341 -3.98 -9.99 -1.44
N ALA A 342 -3.46 -10.75 -0.48
CA ALA A 342 -3.66 -10.49 0.95
C ALA A 342 -3.22 -9.07 1.35
N SER A 343 -1.98 -8.69 1.04
CA SER A 343 -1.46 -7.36 1.41
C SER A 343 -2.20 -6.19 0.72
N LEU A 344 -2.72 -6.41 -0.50
CA LEU A 344 -3.51 -5.39 -1.20
C LEU A 344 -4.92 -5.27 -0.60
N ARG A 345 -5.50 -6.41 -0.16
CA ARG A 345 -6.78 -6.39 0.58
C ARG A 345 -6.64 -5.64 1.89
N GLU A 346 -5.56 -5.90 2.63
CA GLU A 346 -5.26 -5.21 3.89
C GLU A 346 -5.09 -3.71 3.68
N GLU A 347 -4.31 -3.30 2.68
CA GLU A 347 -4.14 -1.88 2.31
C GLU A 347 -5.48 -1.24 1.93
N TRP A 348 -6.31 -1.94 1.15
CA TRP A 348 -7.64 -1.46 0.78
C TRP A 348 -8.58 -1.36 1.98
N GLN A 349 -8.63 -2.39 2.83
CA GLN A 349 -9.49 -2.41 4.03
C GLN A 349 -9.18 -1.23 4.95
N LEU A 350 -7.90 -0.94 5.16
CA LEU A 350 -7.46 0.20 5.95
C LEU A 350 -7.96 1.52 5.34
N ARG A 351 -7.72 1.75 4.05
CA ARG A 351 -8.17 2.99 3.39
C ARG A 351 -9.68 3.11 3.31
N ARG A 352 -10.38 2.00 3.17
CA ARG A 352 -11.86 1.99 3.17
C ARG A 352 -12.41 2.28 4.58
N ALA A 353 -11.76 1.79 5.62
CA ALA A 353 -12.10 2.11 7.00
C ALA A 353 -11.85 3.60 7.31
N GLU A 354 -10.69 4.14 6.90
CA GLU A 354 -10.40 5.58 7.02
C GLU A 354 -11.49 6.42 6.33
N PHE A 355 -11.87 6.05 5.10
CA PHE A 355 -12.88 6.77 4.34
C PHE A 355 -14.26 6.68 5.02
N ALA A 356 -14.66 5.49 5.48
CA ALA A 356 -15.91 5.28 6.18
C ALA A 356 -16.01 6.12 7.47
N PHE A 357 -14.91 6.22 8.20
CA PHE A 357 -14.87 6.95 9.45
C PHE A 357 -14.87 8.48 9.25
N TRP A 358 -14.01 8.99 8.36
CA TRP A 358 -13.78 10.43 8.22
C TRP A 358 -14.73 11.16 7.27
N TRP A 359 -15.32 10.45 6.28
CA TRP A 359 -16.13 11.07 5.22
C TRP A 359 -17.57 10.57 5.16
N GLU A 360 -17.84 9.34 5.61
CA GLU A 360 -19.19 8.78 5.60
C GLU A 360 -19.85 8.76 7.00
N ASP A 361 -19.11 9.12 8.05
CA ASP A 361 -19.56 9.05 9.44
C ASP A 361 -20.12 7.66 9.82
N GLN A 362 -19.40 6.60 9.40
CA GLN A 362 -19.79 5.21 9.62
C GLN A 362 -18.75 4.46 10.49
N PRO A 363 -18.66 4.79 11.80
CA PRO A 363 -17.65 4.19 12.68
C PRO A 363 -17.82 2.67 12.85
N ASP A 364 -19.07 2.17 12.89
CA ASP A 364 -19.34 0.73 13.00
C ASP A 364 -18.79 -0.05 11.80
N PHE A 365 -19.04 0.46 10.59
CA PHE A 365 -18.52 -0.16 9.37
C PHE A 365 -17.00 -0.08 9.28
N ALA A 366 -16.41 1.05 9.70
CA ALA A 366 -14.97 1.21 9.77
C ALA A 366 -14.33 0.21 10.74
N LYS A 367 -14.93 0.01 11.92
CA LYS A 367 -14.52 -1.00 12.90
C LYS A 367 -14.55 -2.41 12.31
N ASP A 368 -15.65 -2.78 11.67
CA ASP A 368 -15.88 -4.08 11.03
C ASP A 368 -14.81 -4.41 9.97
N LEU A 369 -14.35 -3.39 9.23
CA LEU A 369 -13.27 -3.53 8.26
C LEU A 369 -11.91 -3.76 8.93
N LEU A 370 -11.61 -3.05 10.01
CA LEU A 370 -10.35 -3.18 10.72
C LEU A 370 -10.26 -4.50 11.49
N GLU A 371 -11.34 -4.99 12.10
CA GLU A 371 -11.39 -6.28 12.81
C GLU A 371 -11.14 -7.49 11.88
N LYS A 372 -11.39 -7.34 10.59
CA LYS A 372 -11.08 -8.37 9.58
C LYS A 372 -9.62 -8.42 9.16
N LEU A 373 -8.80 -7.49 9.62
CA LEU A 373 -7.36 -7.50 9.38
C LEU A 373 -6.67 -8.58 10.26
N PRO A 374 -5.54 -9.15 9.82
CA PRO A 374 -4.81 -10.15 10.61
C PRO A 374 -4.32 -9.57 11.95
N PRO A 375 -4.28 -10.37 13.03
CA PRO A 375 -3.71 -9.96 14.31
C PRO A 375 -2.26 -9.48 14.15
N GLY A 376 -1.92 -8.35 14.77
CA GLY A 376 -0.60 -7.71 14.65
C GLY A 376 -0.54 -6.61 13.58
N GLN A 377 -1.57 -6.47 12.74
CA GLN A 377 -1.71 -5.35 11.80
C GLN A 377 -2.73 -4.30 12.24
N HIS A 378 -3.62 -4.66 13.19
CA HIS A 378 -4.59 -3.72 13.76
C HIS A 378 -3.93 -2.61 14.58
N GLY A 379 -2.80 -2.93 15.24
CA GLY A 379 -2.15 -2.08 16.22
C GLY A 379 -0.82 -1.47 15.79
N ASP A 380 0.01 -2.20 15.01
CA ASP A 380 1.41 -1.83 14.82
C ASP A 380 1.62 -0.71 13.78
N HIS A 381 0.65 -0.44 12.91
CA HIS A 381 0.77 0.59 11.87
C HIS A 381 -0.26 1.74 11.97
N HIS A 382 -1.40 1.53 12.63
CA HIS A 382 -2.44 2.56 12.79
C HIS A 382 -3.22 2.43 14.13
N PRO A 383 -2.53 2.30 15.30
CA PRO A 383 -3.22 2.31 16.59
C PRO A 383 -4.16 3.51 16.73
N PRO A 384 -3.77 4.74 16.31
CA PRO A 384 -4.61 5.91 16.50
C PRO A 384 -5.98 5.81 15.85
N LEU A 385 -6.08 5.28 14.63
CA LEU A 385 -7.37 5.21 13.92
C LEU A 385 -8.36 4.25 14.61
N PHE A 386 -7.92 3.04 14.96
CA PHE A 386 -8.78 2.05 15.62
C PHE A 386 -9.27 2.54 16.97
N LEU A 387 -8.40 3.20 17.73
CA LEU A 387 -8.74 3.79 19.01
C LEU A 387 -9.69 4.99 18.86
N GLN A 388 -9.50 5.83 17.84
CA GLN A 388 -10.43 6.92 17.53
C GLN A 388 -11.82 6.40 17.16
N ILE A 389 -11.89 5.33 16.37
CA ILE A 389 -13.17 4.67 16.03
C ILE A 389 -13.85 4.13 17.29
N ARG A 390 -13.11 3.48 18.20
CA ARG A 390 -13.65 3.01 19.48
C ARG A 390 -14.19 4.13 20.34
N VAL A 391 -13.47 5.24 20.42
CA VAL A 391 -13.92 6.44 21.14
C VAL A 391 -15.20 6.99 20.50
N ALA A 392 -15.28 7.07 19.18
CA ALA A 392 -16.49 7.50 18.48
C ALA A 392 -17.70 6.58 18.71
N LEU A 393 -17.45 5.27 18.93
CA LEU A 393 -18.47 4.27 19.26
C LEU A 393 -18.83 4.24 20.76
N GLY A 394 -18.22 5.09 21.59
CA GLY A 394 -18.48 5.13 23.02
C GLY A 394 -17.82 4.00 23.83
N GLU A 395 -16.86 3.27 23.25
CA GLU A 395 -16.12 2.18 23.91
C GLU A 395 -14.96 2.72 24.76
N TYR A 396 -15.22 3.72 25.59
CA TYR A 396 -14.23 4.55 26.27
C TYR A 396 -13.30 3.77 27.19
N GLU A 397 -13.83 2.84 28.03
CA GLU A 397 -13.05 2.04 28.96
C GLU A 397 -12.06 1.12 28.23
N ALA A 398 -12.51 0.49 27.14
CA ALA A 398 -11.68 -0.40 26.35
C ALA A 398 -10.56 0.40 25.64
N ALA A 399 -10.90 1.52 25.02
CA ALA A 399 -9.96 2.42 24.38
C ALA A 399 -8.94 2.97 25.39
N TYR A 400 -9.39 3.42 26.56
CA TYR A 400 -8.51 3.93 27.62
C TYR A 400 -7.48 2.90 28.06
N GLY A 401 -7.89 1.64 28.23
CA GLY A 401 -6.98 0.55 28.62
C GLY A 401 -5.89 0.29 27.58
N GLU A 402 -6.25 0.25 26.30
CA GLU A 402 -5.29 0.05 25.20
C GLU A 402 -4.36 1.25 25.02
N ILE A 403 -4.90 2.48 25.09
CA ILE A 403 -4.10 3.70 25.03
C ILE A 403 -3.08 3.74 26.18
N SER A 404 -3.50 3.34 27.39
CA SER A 404 -2.60 3.28 28.55
C SER A 404 -1.44 2.32 28.35
N ALA A 405 -1.66 1.19 27.66
CA ALA A 405 -0.61 0.25 27.32
C ALA A 405 0.38 0.84 26.29
N LEU A 406 -0.13 1.51 25.24
CA LEU A 406 0.71 2.16 24.23
C LEU A 406 1.54 3.33 24.81
N LEU A 407 0.97 4.09 25.73
CA LEU A 407 1.68 5.17 26.40
C LEU A 407 2.81 4.69 27.33
N GLN A 408 2.86 3.40 27.70
CA GLN A 408 4.03 2.83 28.39
C GLN A 408 5.25 2.75 27.45
N GLU A 409 5.02 2.58 26.14
CA GLU A 409 6.08 2.52 25.12
C GLU A 409 6.41 3.91 24.57
N ALA A 410 5.41 4.78 24.46
CA ALA A 410 5.51 6.14 23.91
C ALA A 410 4.85 7.18 24.85
N PRO A 411 5.45 7.51 26.02
CA PRO A 411 4.80 8.32 27.05
C PRO A 411 4.62 9.81 26.66
N GLU A 412 5.27 10.28 25.62
CA GLU A 412 5.17 11.66 25.13
C GLU A 412 4.37 11.80 23.84
N ASP A 413 3.68 10.74 23.41
CA ASP A 413 2.84 10.78 22.19
C ASP A 413 1.61 11.65 22.45
N VAL A 414 1.60 12.83 21.84
CA VAL A 414 0.58 13.87 22.06
C VAL A 414 -0.81 13.40 21.61
N ASP A 415 -0.88 12.67 20.50
CA ASP A 415 -2.15 12.20 19.94
C ASP A 415 -2.78 11.14 20.88
N LEU A 416 -2.00 10.21 21.39
CA LEU A 416 -2.46 9.21 22.37
C LEU A 416 -2.84 9.85 23.71
N LEU A 417 -2.08 10.85 24.19
CA LEU A 417 -2.39 11.56 25.43
C LEU A 417 -3.72 12.32 25.33
N LEU A 418 -3.98 12.99 24.21
CA LEU A 418 -5.23 13.71 23.98
C LEU A 418 -6.41 12.76 23.77
N LEU A 419 -6.19 11.63 23.10
CA LEU A 419 -7.21 10.60 22.91
C LEU A 419 -7.58 9.92 24.26
N GLN A 420 -6.59 9.73 25.15
CA GLN A 420 -6.84 9.26 26.52
C GLN A 420 -7.68 10.25 27.32
N ALA A 421 -7.42 11.56 27.16
CA ALA A 421 -8.22 12.60 27.76
C ALA A 421 -9.67 12.60 27.21
N ASP A 422 -9.84 12.33 25.91
CA ASP A 422 -11.17 12.21 25.28
C ASP A 422 -11.96 11.00 25.83
N CYS A 423 -11.28 9.87 26.09
CA CYS A 423 -11.90 8.74 26.79
C CYS A 423 -12.40 9.13 28.19
N LEU A 424 -11.60 9.88 28.97
CA LEU A 424 -12.03 10.35 30.30
C LEU A 424 -13.23 11.29 30.21
N ALA A 425 -13.28 12.16 29.19
CA ALA A 425 -14.43 13.02 28.93
C ALA A 425 -15.68 12.20 28.56
N GLY A 426 -15.53 11.21 27.68
CA GLY A 426 -16.64 10.31 27.28
C GLY A 426 -17.16 9.44 28.43
N MET A 427 -16.32 9.09 29.39
CA MET A 427 -16.71 8.44 30.65
C MET A 427 -17.28 9.42 31.69
N GLU A 428 -17.41 10.70 31.36
CA GLU A 428 -17.82 11.78 32.28
C GLU A 428 -16.96 11.87 33.55
N ALA A 429 -15.71 11.39 33.48
CA ALA A 429 -14.79 11.37 34.62
C ALA A 429 -14.09 12.73 34.81
N TRP A 430 -14.88 13.80 34.95
CA TRP A 430 -14.40 15.20 34.97
C TRP A 430 -13.40 15.49 36.07
N GLU A 431 -13.60 14.91 37.25
CA GLU A 431 -12.71 15.03 38.40
C GLU A 431 -11.32 14.42 38.17
N ALA A 432 -11.24 13.39 37.33
CA ALA A 432 -9.98 12.77 36.92
C ALA A 432 -9.36 13.47 35.69
N LEU A 433 -10.20 13.93 34.77
CA LEU A 433 -9.76 14.57 33.52
C LEU A 433 -9.00 15.89 33.77
N LEU A 434 -9.50 16.75 34.64
CA LEU A 434 -8.89 18.07 34.85
C LEU A 434 -7.45 17.97 35.36
N PRO A 435 -7.13 17.23 36.46
CA PRO A 435 -5.75 17.06 36.91
C PRO A 435 -4.88 16.28 35.91
N TYR A 436 -5.47 15.35 35.15
CA TYR A 436 -4.75 14.67 34.06
C TYR A 436 -4.25 15.67 33.01
N LEU A 437 -5.14 16.53 32.49
CA LEU A 437 -4.80 17.55 31.50
C LEU A 437 -3.79 18.59 32.07
N ASP A 438 -3.95 19.01 33.34
CA ASP A 438 -3.03 19.95 33.94
C ASP A 438 -1.61 19.38 34.10
N GLY A 439 -1.46 18.06 34.20
CA GLY A 439 -0.21 17.32 34.22
C GLY A 439 0.48 17.17 32.88
N LEU A 440 -0.23 17.41 31.77
CA LEU A 440 0.33 17.24 30.42
C LEU A 440 1.33 18.35 30.04
N GLY A 441 2.32 17.96 29.23
CA GLY A 441 3.37 18.84 28.75
C GLY A 441 2.91 19.95 27.80
N GLU A 442 3.82 20.89 27.50
CA GLU A 442 3.49 22.01 26.59
C GLU A 442 3.11 21.58 25.18
N GLY A 443 3.62 20.44 24.69
CA GLY A 443 3.24 19.90 23.39
C GLY A 443 1.73 19.74 23.22
N CYS A 444 1.04 19.20 24.22
CA CYS A 444 -0.41 19.03 24.18
C CYS A 444 -1.15 20.38 24.15
N ARG A 445 -0.62 21.42 24.80
CA ARG A 445 -1.23 22.76 24.84
C ARG A 445 -1.21 23.51 23.51
N GLU A 446 -0.43 23.05 22.56
CA GLU A 446 -0.47 23.58 21.19
C GLU A 446 -1.70 23.11 20.40
N HIS A 447 -2.40 22.06 20.86
CA HIS A 447 -3.56 21.49 20.21
C HIS A 447 -4.88 22.05 20.77
N GLY A 448 -5.82 22.32 19.87
CA GLY A 448 -7.17 22.81 20.24
C GLY A 448 -7.92 21.85 21.16
N ALA A 449 -7.75 20.53 20.93
CA ALA A 449 -8.39 19.47 21.71
C ALA A 449 -8.07 19.56 23.21
N PHE A 450 -6.80 19.90 23.56
CA PHE A 450 -6.42 20.11 24.97
C PHE A 450 -7.28 21.17 25.65
N TRP A 451 -7.41 22.33 25.01
CA TRP A 451 -8.15 23.47 25.56
C TRP A 451 -9.66 23.18 25.59
N HIS A 452 -10.17 22.50 24.57
CA HIS A 452 -11.55 22.08 24.48
C HIS A 452 -11.92 21.13 25.63
N LEU A 453 -11.19 20.01 25.78
CA LEU A 453 -11.44 19.02 26.83
C LEU A 453 -11.31 19.63 28.24
N ARG A 454 -10.34 20.53 28.45
CA ARG A 454 -10.18 21.22 29.72
C ARG A 454 -11.32 22.19 29.98
N GLY A 455 -11.79 22.86 28.93
CA GLY A 455 -12.98 23.73 29.02
C GLY A 455 -14.22 22.95 29.39
N LEU A 456 -14.47 21.81 28.75
CA LEU A 456 -15.59 20.91 29.09
C LEU A 456 -15.50 20.39 30.54
N ALA A 457 -14.30 19.96 30.98
CA ALA A 457 -14.11 19.50 32.35
C ALA A 457 -14.44 20.61 33.37
N ARG A 458 -13.99 21.83 33.13
CA ARG A 458 -14.26 22.97 33.99
C ARG A 458 -15.75 23.37 34.02
N ALA A 459 -16.40 23.34 32.87
CA ALA A 459 -17.84 23.60 32.79
C ALA A 459 -18.61 22.62 33.66
N ASN A 460 -18.36 21.32 33.51
CA ASN A 460 -19.01 20.28 34.27
C ASN A 460 -18.68 20.28 35.78
N LEU A 461 -17.51 20.82 36.15
CA LEU A 461 -17.10 21.00 37.55
C LEU A 461 -17.63 22.32 38.17
N GLY A 462 -18.42 23.12 37.43
CA GLY A 462 -18.99 24.37 37.93
C GLY A 462 -18.08 25.56 37.91
N GLU A 463 -17.06 25.58 37.01
CA GLU A 463 -16.13 26.66 36.80
C GLU A 463 -16.38 27.42 35.46
N PRO A 464 -17.54 28.09 35.28
CA PRO A 464 -17.95 28.58 33.93
C PRO A 464 -17.03 29.67 33.36
N LEU A 465 -16.42 30.54 34.18
CA LEU A 465 -15.50 31.55 33.67
C LEU A 465 -14.19 30.95 33.13
N PRO A 466 -13.45 30.09 33.87
CA PRO A 466 -12.31 29.37 33.33
C PRO A 466 -12.67 28.50 32.14
N ALA A 467 -13.83 27.84 32.15
CA ALA A 467 -14.32 27.01 31.05
C ALA A 467 -14.42 27.80 29.74
N ARG A 468 -15.14 28.93 29.75
CA ARG A 468 -15.26 29.83 28.59
C ARG A 468 -13.89 30.23 28.03
N LEU A 469 -12.95 30.65 28.91
CA LEU A 469 -11.62 31.08 28.46
C LEU A 469 -10.87 29.95 27.75
N ASP A 470 -11.01 28.71 28.20
CA ASP A 470 -10.37 27.57 27.57
C ASP A 470 -11.08 27.17 26.26
N LEU A 471 -12.41 27.19 26.21
CA LEU A 471 -13.18 26.96 24.97
C LEU A 471 -12.85 28.02 23.90
N GLU A 472 -12.78 29.31 24.27
CA GLU A 472 -12.33 30.37 23.35
C GLU A 472 -10.86 30.16 22.88
N ARG A 473 -10.00 29.54 23.71
CA ARG A 473 -8.64 29.17 23.30
C ARG A 473 -8.65 28.03 22.28
N ALA A 474 -9.51 27.03 22.47
CA ALA A 474 -9.70 25.97 21.49
C ALA A 474 -10.10 26.51 20.12
N VAL A 475 -11.07 27.42 20.07
CA VAL A 475 -11.49 28.11 18.83
C VAL A 475 -10.33 28.91 18.21
N ARG A 476 -9.48 29.58 19.00
CA ARG A 476 -8.30 30.30 18.45
C ARG A 476 -7.28 29.36 17.83
N LYS A 477 -7.13 28.13 18.35
CA LYS A 477 -6.22 27.12 17.78
C LYS A 477 -6.78 26.50 16.50
N ASP A 478 -8.07 26.24 16.42
CA ASP A 478 -8.76 25.77 15.22
C ASP A 478 -10.09 26.52 15.02
N PRO A 479 -10.07 27.65 14.28
CA PRO A 479 -11.24 28.51 14.08
C PRO A 479 -12.35 27.90 13.20
N ARG A 480 -12.08 26.75 12.57
CA ARG A 480 -13.04 26.07 11.68
C ARG A 480 -13.58 24.77 12.25
N ASN A 481 -13.23 24.43 13.48
CA ASN A 481 -13.77 23.26 14.14
C ASN A 481 -15.17 23.57 14.66
N LEU A 482 -16.17 22.91 14.05
CA LEU A 482 -17.58 23.12 14.36
C LEU A 482 -17.89 22.88 15.83
N ARG A 483 -17.39 21.77 16.40
CA ARG A 483 -17.61 21.40 17.81
C ARG A 483 -17.06 22.44 18.77
N TYR A 484 -15.84 22.96 18.51
CA TYR A 484 -15.26 24.00 19.37
C TYR A 484 -16.08 25.30 19.33
N LEU A 485 -16.62 25.66 18.16
CA LEU A 485 -17.45 26.84 18.01
C LEU A 485 -18.79 26.69 18.74
N LEU A 486 -19.41 25.51 18.65
CA LEU A 486 -20.66 25.22 19.37
C LEU A 486 -20.47 25.29 20.88
N ASP A 487 -19.46 24.59 21.39
CA ASP A 487 -19.18 24.55 22.83
C ASP A 487 -18.69 25.90 23.39
N ALA A 488 -17.95 26.70 22.63
CA ALA A 488 -17.58 28.06 23.03
C ALA A 488 -18.81 28.97 23.12
N GLY A 489 -19.77 28.82 22.21
CA GLY A 489 -21.07 29.48 22.27
C GLY A 489 -21.83 29.11 23.55
N HIS A 490 -21.89 27.83 23.91
CA HIS A 490 -22.50 27.35 25.15
C HIS A 490 -21.81 27.93 26.38
N GLY A 491 -20.47 27.91 26.45
CA GLY A 491 -19.74 28.50 27.58
C GLY A 491 -19.94 30.02 27.72
N CYS A 492 -20.27 30.73 26.65
CA CYS A 492 -20.68 32.14 26.72
C CYS A 492 -22.11 32.28 27.21
N ALA A 493 -23.03 31.43 26.71
CA ALA A 493 -24.44 31.46 27.08
C ALA A 493 -24.68 31.15 28.57
N GLU A 494 -23.92 30.20 29.14
CA GLU A 494 -23.95 29.89 30.58
C GLU A 494 -23.64 31.10 31.48
N LEU A 495 -22.85 32.02 30.95
CA LEU A 495 -22.52 33.28 31.62
C LEU A 495 -23.49 34.44 31.31
N GLY A 496 -24.50 34.18 30.49
CA GLY A 496 -25.44 35.19 30.01
C GLY A 496 -24.87 36.15 28.96
N ASP A 497 -23.70 35.84 28.37
CA ASP A 497 -23.05 36.64 27.31
C ASP A 497 -23.57 36.20 25.94
N TRP A 498 -24.86 36.49 25.70
CA TRP A 498 -25.60 36.04 24.51
C TRP A 498 -25.05 36.65 23.21
N ASP A 499 -24.48 37.85 23.25
CA ASP A 499 -23.86 38.48 22.08
C ASP A 499 -22.65 37.69 21.59
N ARG A 500 -21.79 37.24 22.50
CA ARG A 500 -20.63 36.40 22.15
C ARG A 500 -21.06 34.98 21.76
N ALA A 501 -22.03 34.42 22.46
CA ALA A 501 -22.58 33.12 22.11
C ALA A 501 -23.10 33.12 20.66
N GLU A 502 -23.89 34.12 20.29
CA GLU A 502 -24.35 34.33 18.91
C GLU A 502 -23.19 34.46 17.91
N GLY A 503 -22.12 35.19 18.30
CA GLY A 503 -20.93 35.34 17.47
C GLY A 503 -20.28 33.97 17.12
N HIS A 504 -20.14 33.10 18.11
CA HIS A 504 -19.56 31.76 17.90
C HIS A 504 -20.48 30.86 17.07
N TRP A 505 -21.78 30.83 17.34
CA TRP A 505 -22.73 30.01 16.58
C TRP A 505 -22.94 30.51 15.14
N ARG A 506 -22.81 31.80 14.86
CA ARG A 506 -22.75 32.32 13.49
C ARG A 506 -21.49 31.88 12.76
N GLN A 507 -20.35 31.81 13.45
CA GLN A 507 -19.13 31.25 12.86
C GLN A 507 -19.30 29.75 12.60
N ALA A 508 -20.01 29.02 13.44
CA ALA A 508 -20.37 27.63 13.24
C ALA A 508 -21.16 27.43 11.93
N LEU A 509 -22.15 28.30 11.65
CA LEU A 509 -22.89 28.30 10.38
C LEU A 509 -22.05 28.69 9.14
N GLN A 510 -20.93 29.39 9.33
CA GLN A 510 -19.99 29.61 8.21
C GLN A 510 -19.17 28.34 7.89
N VAL A 511 -19.01 27.44 8.85
CA VAL A 511 -18.34 26.14 8.66
C VAL A 511 -19.33 25.13 8.07
N ASP A 512 -20.49 25.00 8.70
CA ASP A 512 -21.61 24.18 8.24
C ASP A 512 -22.90 24.99 8.25
N SER A 513 -23.33 25.41 7.06
CA SER A 513 -24.51 26.27 6.89
C SER A 513 -25.84 25.56 7.21
N GLN A 514 -25.84 24.26 7.38
CA GLN A 514 -27.02 23.43 7.67
C GLN A 514 -27.01 22.87 9.10
N SER A 515 -26.04 23.22 9.93
CA SER A 515 -25.92 22.70 11.30
C SER A 515 -27.21 22.97 12.09
N GLU A 516 -27.94 21.88 12.40
CA GLU A 516 -29.16 21.91 13.20
C GLU A 516 -28.93 22.58 14.54
N GLU A 517 -27.87 22.13 15.25
CA GLU A 517 -27.51 22.61 16.57
C GLU A 517 -27.20 24.12 16.57
N ALA A 518 -26.41 24.59 15.61
CA ALA A 518 -26.09 26.01 15.51
C ALA A 518 -27.35 26.88 15.26
N LEU A 519 -28.27 26.41 14.40
CA LEU A 519 -29.52 27.14 14.11
C LEU A 519 -30.45 27.20 15.34
N ILE A 520 -30.56 26.11 16.08
CA ILE A 520 -31.37 26.05 17.29
C ILE A 520 -30.80 27.00 18.36
N HIS A 521 -29.49 26.99 18.60
CA HIS A 521 -28.84 27.85 19.60
C HIS A 521 -28.86 29.32 19.19
N LEU A 522 -28.78 29.62 17.91
CA LEU A 522 -28.96 31.00 17.44
C LEU A 522 -30.40 31.50 17.67
N ALA A 523 -31.40 30.62 17.51
CA ALA A 523 -32.76 30.96 17.86
C ALA A 523 -32.93 31.22 19.34
N GLU A 524 -32.28 30.42 20.19
CA GLU A 524 -32.28 30.61 21.64
C GLU A 524 -31.60 31.94 22.04
N ALA A 525 -30.41 32.23 21.46
CA ALA A 525 -29.76 33.50 21.72
C ALA A 525 -30.64 34.71 21.33
N ARG A 526 -31.32 34.63 20.18
CA ARG A 526 -32.25 35.68 19.77
C ARG A 526 -33.45 35.85 20.69
N ARG A 527 -33.96 34.73 21.20
CA ARG A 527 -35.06 34.75 22.20
C ARG A 527 -34.59 35.47 23.47
N GLU A 528 -33.44 35.14 23.99
CA GLU A 528 -32.87 35.74 25.19
C GLU A 528 -32.49 37.23 24.99
N LEU A 529 -32.18 37.61 23.76
CA LEU A 529 -31.99 39.01 23.36
C LEU A 529 -33.29 39.74 22.97
N GLU A 530 -34.47 39.16 23.29
CA GLU A 530 -35.82 39.68 23.03
C GLU A 530 -36.14 39.87 21.52
N ASP A 531 -35.37 39.28 20.60
CA ASP A 531 -35.64 39.27 19.15
C ASP A 531 -36.40 38.02 18.73
N LEU A 532 -37.70 38.00 19.04
CA LEU A 532 -38.57 36.85 18.76
C LEU A 532 -38.70 36.58 17.23
N GLU A 533 -38.66 37.61 16.39
CA GLU A 533 -38.75 37.42 14.94
C GLU A 533 -37.45 36.80 14.38
N GLY A 534 -36.31 37.22 14.90
CA GLY A 534 -35.01 36.58 14.59
C GLY A 534 -34.99 35.10 15.03
N ALA A 535 -35.52 34.80 16.22
CA ALA A 535 -35.61 33.44 16.71
C ALA A 535 -36.50 32.57 15.80
N ARG A 536 -37.71 33.04 15.43
CA ARG A 536 -38.59 32.34 14.48
C ARG A 536 -37.94 32.08 13.13
N ARG A 537 -37.15 33.04 12.64
CA ARG A 537 -36.45 32.90 11.37
C ARG A 537 -35.45 31.75 11.41
N TYR A 538 -34.59 31.66 12.42
CA TYR A 538 -33.60 30.58 12.53
C TYR A 538 -34.27 29.21 12.72
N LEU A 539 -35.36 29.10 13.49
CA LEU A 539 -36.09 27.84 13.61
C LEU A 539 -36.75 27.40 12.31
N ARG A 540 -37.29 28.33 11.51
CA ARG A 540 -37.83 28.00 10.18
C ARG A 540 -36.73 27.59 9.21
N GLU A 541 -35.56 28.22 9.27
CA GLU A 541 -34.38 27.83 8.51
C GLU A 541 -33.89 26.42 8.91
N CYS A 542 -33.86 26.11 10.21
CA CYS A 542 -33.59 24.77 10.72
C CYS A 542 -34.55 23.72 10.12
N LEU A 543 -35.87 23.98 10.19
CA LEU A 543 -36.88 23.08 9.66
C LEU A 543 -36.88 22.97 8.12
N LEU A 544 -36.30 23.91 7.41
CA LEU A 544 -36.11 23.82 5.97
C LEU A 544 -35.04 22.74 5.63
N HIS A 545 -34.00 22.68 6.42
CA HIS A 545 -32.90 21.70 6.24
C HIS A 545 -33.17 20.38 6.97
N HIS A 546 -33.81 20.45 8.15
CA HIS A 546 -34.10 19.34 9.04
C HIS A 546 -35.62 19.30 9.39
N PRO A 547 -36.47 18.85 8.45
CA PRO A 547 -37.93 18.87 8.63
C PRO A 547 -38.40 18.05 9.82
N ASP A 548 -37.62 17.01 10.19
CA ASP A 548 -37.97 16.07 11.28
C ASP A 548 -37.41 16.50 12.65
N SER A 549 -36.79 17.68 12.76
CA SER A 549 -36.28 18.23 14.02
C SER A 549 -37.39 18.50 15.01
N ALA A 550 -37.58 17.62 15.99
CA ALA A 550 -38.61 17.76 17.03
C ALA A 550 -38.36 18.98 17.95
N ASP A 551 -37.08 19.30 18.22
CA ASP A 551 -36.70 20.44 19.06
C ASP A 551 -37.02 21.76 18.37
N ALA A 552 -36.67 21.91 17.09
CA ALA A 552 -37.00 23.12 16.33
C ALA A 552 -38.53 23.31 16.17
N GLN A 553 -39.28 22.21 15.94
CA GLN A 553 -40.75 22.26 15.86
C GLN A 553 -41.37 22.71 17.17
N THR A 554 -40.92 22.15 18.30
CA THR A 554 -41.44 22.46 19.63
C THR A 554 -41.16 23.93 19.99
N ARG A 555 -39.91 24.38 19.81
CA ARG A 555 -39.51 25.77 20.10
C ARG A 555 -40.24 26.79 19.21
N LEU A 556 -40.47 26.45 17.93
CA LEU A 556 -41.24 27.32 17.03
C LEU A 556 -42.69 27.44 17.45
N ALA A 557 -43.33 26.32 17.80
CA ALA A 557 -44.70 26.31 18.31
C ALA A 557 -44.87 27.14 19.58
N GLU A 558 -43.90 27.06 20.51
CA GLU A 558 -43.90 27.88 21.74
C GLU A 558 -43.80 29.38 21.42
N LEU A 559 -42.96 29.77 20.43
CA LEU A 559 -42.83 31.17 20.02
C LEU A 559 -44.04 31.69 19.21
N GLU A 560 -44.80 30.81 18.58
CA GLU A 560 -46.04 31.18 17.85
C GLU A 560 -47.27 31.25 18.76
N ALA A 561 -47.23 30.56 19.91
CA ALA A 561 -48.31 30.57 20.92
C ALA A 561 -48.24 31.79 21.86
N ASN A 562 -47.06 32.42 21.99
CA ASN A 562 -46.82 33.62 22.78
C ASN A 562 -46.79 34.88 21.89
#